data_9ad12715564d3f9533e9db2786c4f117
#
_entry.id   9ad12715564d3f9533e9db2786c4f117
#
_cell.length_a   1.000
_cell.length_b   1.000
_cell.length_c   1.000
_cell.angle_alpha   90.00
_cell.angle_beta   90.00
_cell.angle_gamma   90.00
#
_symmetry.space_group_name_H-M   'P 1'
#
loop_
_entity.id
_entity.type
_entity.pdbx_description
1 polymer ?
#
loop_
_entity_poly.entity_id
_entity_poly.type
_entity_poly.pdbx_seq_one_letter_code
_entity_poly.pdbx_strand_id
1 'polypeptide(L)'
;MEKINITEESLPILKSGIVLKQKILDLKAKDYQKRKKMFEEKHGMKSSKFVKEYKSGHLGDDEEWLDWLFVHEAHSKIIKQKKIIKELLV
;
A
#
# COMPACT_ATOMS: atom_id res chain seq x y z
N MET A 1 -11.71 20.70 14.07
CA MET A 1 -11.96 19.70 13.02
C MET A 1 -12.82 20.32 11.93
N GLU A 2 -12.29 20.33 10.73
CA GLU A 2 -13.01 20.92 9.60
C GLU A 2 -14.13 20.03 9.13
N LYS A 3 -15.27 20.65 8.86
CA LYS A 3 -16.41 19.94 8.27
C LYS A 3 -16.37 20.10 6.75
N ILE A 4 -16.51 18.99 6.05
CA ILE A 4 -16.63 19.01 4.61
C ILE A 4 -18.10 19.18 4.25
N ASN A 5 -18.44 20.29 3.61
CA ASN A 5 -19.79 20.51 3.11
C ASN A 5 -19.91 19.91 1.72
N ILE A 6 -20.76 18.89 1.62
CA ILE A 6 -21.01 18.21 0.35
C ILE A 6 -22.31 18.72 -0.24
N THR A 7 -22.22 19.38 -1.39
CA THR A 7 -23.36 19.87 -2.15
C THR A 7 -23.47 19.07 -3.45
N GLU A 8 -24.59 19.22 -4.16
CA GLU A 8 -24.75 18.58 -5.46
C GLU A 8 -23.67 19.00 -6.47
N GLU A 9 -23.22 20.25 -6.38
CA GLU A 9 -22.20 20.79 -7.26
C GLU A 9 -20.81 20.22 -6.94
N SER A 10 -20.55 19.88 -5.67
CA SER A 10 -19.25 19.35 -5.24
C SER A 10 -19.11 17.84 -5.45
N LEU A 11 -20.23 17.11 -5.57
CA LEU A 11 -20.18 15.65 -5.75
C LEU A 11 -19.36 15.19 -6.96
N PRO A 12 -19.54 15.78 -8.17
CA PRO A 12 -18.73 15.37 -9.30
C PRO A 12 -17.23 15.64 -9.09
N ILE A 13 -16.91 16.73 -8.40
CA ILE A 13 -15.52 17.08 -8.09
C ILE A 13 -14.92 16.04 -7.15
N LEU A 14 -15.64 15.67 -6.11
CA LEU A 14 -15.22 14.65 -5.16
C LEU A 14 -15.04 13.29 -5.85
N LYS A 15 -15.98 12.90 -6.69
CA LYS A 15 -15.88 11.65 -7.45
C LYS A 15 -14.66 11.63 -8.36
N SER A 16 -14.39 12.73 -9.06
CA SER A 16 -13.21 12.86 -9.92
C SER A 16 -11.93 12.72 -9.13
N GLY A 17 -11.85 13.37 -7.94
CA GLY A 17 -10.70 13.27 -7.05
C GLY A 17 -10.49 11.86 -6.53
N ILE A 18 -11.55 11.16 -6.16
CA ILE A 18 -11.49 9.78 -5.69
C ILE A 18 -11.02 8.84 -6.80
N VAL A 19 -11.54 9.00 -8.03
CA VAL A 19 -11.12 8.20 -9.17
C VAL A 19 -9.65 8.42 -9.50
N LEU A 20 -9.19 9.68 -9.45
CA LEU A 20 -7.78 10.01 -9.67
C LEU A 20 -6.91 9.35 -8.61
N LYS A 21 -7.29 9.45 -7.33
CA LYS A 21 -6.60 8.81 -6.22
C LYS A 21 -6.52 7.29 -6.42
N GLN A 22 -7.61 6.69 -6.87
CA GLN A 22 -7.66 5.25 -7.16
C GLN A 22 -6.63 4.86 -8.21
N LYS A 23 -6.51 5.64 -9.28
CA LYS A 23 -5.50 5.40 -10.32
C LYS A 23 -4.08 5.51 -9.79
N ILE A 24 -3.82 6.52 -8.96
CA ILE A 24 -2.50 6.71 -8.33
C ILE A 24 -2.18 5.51 -7.43
N LEU A 25 -3.14 5.06 -6.64
CA LEU A 25 -2.95 3.89 -5.76
C LEU A 25 -2.70 2.62 -6.56
N ASP A 26 -3.38 2.44 -7.69
CA ASP A 26 -3.16 1.29 -8.56
C ASP A 26 -1.73 1.25 -9.10
N LEU A 27 -1.20 2.39 -9.53
CA LEU A 27 0.17 2.50 -10.02
C LEU A 27 1.18 2.20 -8.90
N LYS A 28 0.97 2.77 -7.73
CA LYS A 28 1.83 2.52 -6.56
C LYS A 28 1.78 1.07 -6.13
N ALA A 29 0.58 0.46 -6.14
CA ALA A 29 0.42 -0.94 -5.77
C ALA A 29 1.22 -1.86 -6.70
N LYS A 30 1.19 -1.59 -7.99
CA LYS A 30 1.96 -2.36 -8.98
C LYS A 30 3.46 -2.23 -8.74
N ASP A 31 3.94 -1.01 -8.48
CA ASP A 31 5.36 -0.77 -8.24
C ASP A 31 5.83 -1.50 -6.98
N TYR A 32 5.12 -1.34 -5.87
CA TYR A 32 5.49 -2.01 -4.62
C TYR A 32 5.35 -3.52 -4.71
N GLN A 33 4.34 -4.02 -5.42
CA GLN A 33 4.20 -5.45 -5.65
C GLN A 33 5.40 -6.02 -6.41
N LYS A 34 5.87 -5.31 -7.41
CA LYS A 34 7.05 -5.70 -8.19
C LYS A 34 8.31 -5.75 -7.31
N ARG A 35 8.53 -4.69 -6.52
CA ARG A 35 9.68 -4.63 -5.61
C ARG A 35 9.63 -5.73 -4.56
N LYS A 36 8.46 -5.95 -3.99
CA LYS A 36 8.22 -6.99 -3.00
C LYS A 36 8.54 -8.37 -3.56
N LYS A 37 8.10 -8.62 -4.78
CA LYS A 37 8.36 -9.87 -5.47
C LYS A 37 9.85 -10.09 -5.72
N MET A 38 10.58 -9.03 -6.05
CA MET A 38 12.03 -9.11 -6.24
C MET A 38 12.74 -9.56 -4.96
N PHE A 39 12.34 -9.01 -3.81
CA PHE A 39 12.89 -9.44 -2.52
C PHE A 39 12.53 -10.89 -2.22
N GLU A 40 11.29 -11.27 -2.48
CA GLU A 40 10.82 -12.63 -2.25
C GLU A 40 11.60 -13.66 -3.09
N GLU A 41 11.87 -13.33 -4.34
CA GLU A 41 12.64 -14.20 -5.23
C GLU A 41 14.11 -14.26 -4.81
N LYS A 42 14.69 -13.10 -4.45
CA LYS A 42 16.10 -13.03 -4.04
C LYS A 42 16.38 -13.84 -2.77
N HIS A 43 15.49 -13.80 -1.82
CA HIS A 43 15.68 -14.44 -0.51
C HIS A 43 14.94 -15.77 -0.35
N GLY A 44 14.16 -16.17 -1.35
CA GLY A 44 13.46 -17.45 -1.33
C GLY A 44 12.41 -17.57 -0.23
N MET A 45 11.75 -16.46 0.15
CA MET A 45 10.70 -16.50 1.16
C MET A 45 9.61 -15.46 0.88
N LYS A 46 8.41 -15.72 1.37
CA LYS A 46 7.29 -14.78 1.27
C LYS A 46 7.49 -13.60 2.22
N SER A 47 6.99 -12.43 1.84
CA SER A 47 7.12 -11.23 2.66
C SER A 47 6.47 -11.36 4.03
N SER A 48 5.36 -12.08 4.14
CA SER A 48 4.71 -12.34 5.43
C SER A 48 5.62 -13.12 6.38
N LYS A 49 6.33 -14.11 5.85
CA LYS A 49 7.30 -14.89 6.62
C LYS A 49 8.50 -14.02 6.98
N PHE A 50 9.00 -13.23 6.03
CA PHE A 50 10.10 -12.30 6.28
C PHE A 50 9.81 -11.36 7.45
N VAL A 51 8.63 -10.73 7.46
CA VAL A 51 8.25 -9.80 8.52
C VAL A 51 8.23 -10.50 9.88
N LYS A 52 7.70 -11.71 9.91
CA LYS A 52 7.64 -12.51 11.13
C LYS A 52 9.03 -12.84 11.66
N GLU A 53 9.93 -13.29 10.79
CA GLU A 53 11.32 -13.62 11.14
C GLU A 53 12.11 -12.37 11.55
N TYR A 54 11.88 -11.25 10.86
CA TYR A 54 12.53 -9.99 11.17
C TYR A 54 12.14 -9.50 12.57
N LYS A 55 10.86 -9.52 12.88
CA LYS A 55 10.36 -9.09 14.19
C LYS A 55 10.80 -10.02 15.34
N SER A 56 11.05 -11.27 15.03
CA SER A 56 11.57 -12.24 16.01
C SER A 56 13.08 -12.13 16.23
N GLY A 57 13.75 -11.29 15.45
CA GLY A 57 15.20 -11.10 15.56
C GLY A 57 16.04 -12.22 14.96
N HIS A 58 15.46 -13.11 14.16
CA HIS A 58 16.15 -14.27 13.59
C HIS A 58 17.02 -13.95 12.38
N LEU A 59 16.88 -12.77 11.78
CA LEU A 59 17.54 -12.46 10.50
C LEU A 59 18.81 -11.63 10.62
N GLY A 60 19.11 -11.09 11.78
CA GLY A 60 20.30 -10.25 11.96
C GLY A 60 20.15 -8.87 11.29
N ASP A 61 21.27 -8.19 11.08
CA ASP A 61 21.33 -6.83 10.55
C ASP A 61 21.75 -6.83 9.09
N ASP A 62 20.80 -6.53 8.20
CA ASP A 62 21.06 -6.34 6.78
C ASP A 62 20.27 -5.10 6.37
N GLU A 63 20.91 -4.18 5.66
CA GLU A 63 20.26 -2.95 5.18
C GLU A 63 19.05 -3.25 4.30
N GLU A 64 19.11 -4.35 3.56
CA GLU A 64 18.04 -4.77 2.68
C GLU A 64 16.75 -5.14 3.43
N TRP A 65 16.88 -5.56 4.69
CA TRP A 65 15.70 -5.89 5.52
C TRP A 65 14.80 -4.68 5.75
N LEU A 66 15.39 -3.50 5.97
CA LEU A 66 14.62 -2.26 6.16
C LEU A 66 13.90 -1.87 4.87
N ASP A 67 14.55 -2.01 3.73
CA ASP A 67 13.93 -1.72 2.43
C ASP A 67 12.77 -2.65 2.15
N TRP A 68 12.95 -3.93 2.41
CA TRP A 68 11.90 -4.93 2.22
C TRP A 68 10.71 -4.67 3.15
N LEU A 69 11.00 -4.39 4.43
CA LEU A 69 9.97 -4.08 5.40
C LEU A 69 9.16 -2.85 4.98
N PHE A 70 9.85 -1.80 4.52
CA PHE A 70 9.21 -0.58 4.02
C PHE A 70 8.27 -0.90 2.86
N VAL A 71 8.75 -1.63 1.87
CA VAL A 71 7.95 -2.00 0.69
C VAL A 71 6.73 -2.82 1.08
N HIS A 72 6.89 -3.78 1.98
CA HIS A 72 5.80 -4.62 2.46
C HIS A 72 4.73 -3.78 3.18
N GLU A 73 5.14 -2.90 4.09
CA GLU A 73 4.21 -2.06 4.84
C GLU A 73 3.53 -1.02 3.94
N ALA A 74 4.27 -0.42 3.02
CA ALA A 74 3.72 0.53 2.06
C ALA A 74 2.69 -0.14 1.16
N HIS A 75 2.99 -1.33 0.67
CA HIS A 75 2.05 -2.12 -0.15
C HIS A 75 0.78 -2.44 0.62
N SER A 76 0.92 -2.88 1.87
CA SER A 76 -0.23 -3.21 2.73
C SER A 76 -1.13 -2.01 2.96
N LYS A 77 -0.55 -0.82 3.19
CA LYS A 77 -1.30 0.43 3.35
C LYS A 77 -2.07 0.78 2.09
N ILE A 78 -1.44 0.63 0.93
CA ILE A 78 -2.07 0.96 -0.35
C ILE A 78 -3.25 0.02 -0.63
N ILE A 79 -3.08 -1.26 -0.40
CA ILE A 79 -4.16 -2.24 -0.56
C ILE A 79 -5.35 -1.89 0.34
N LYS A 80 -5.08 -1.50 1.57
CA LYS A 80 -6.13 -1.08 2.51
C LYS A 80 -6.84 0.18 2.03
N GLN A 81 -6.10 1.18 1.55
CA GLN A 81 -6.67 2.41 1.01
C GLN A 81 -7.52 2.14 -0.24
N LYS A 82 -7.07 1.26 -1.13
CA LYS A 82 -7.82 0.86 -2.31
C LYS A 82 -9.16 0.25 -1.93
N LYS A 83 -9.16 -0.60 -0.92
CA LYS A 83 -10.38 -1.23 -0.41
C LYS A 83 -11.37 -0.18 0.12
N ILE A 84 -10.88 0.79 0.89
CA ILE A 84 -11.70 1.87 1.44
C ILE A 84 -12.32 2.69 0.31
N ILE A 85 -11.53 3.06 -0.69
CA ILE A 85 -12.01 3.85 -1.83
C ILE A 85 -13.05 3.07 -2.63
N LYS A 86 -12.86 1.79 -2.82
CA LYS A 86 -13.81 0.93 -3.51
C LYS A 86 -15.17 0.92 -2.81
N GLU A 87 -15.16 0.90 -1.48
CA GLU A 87 -16.37 0.97 -0.68
C GLU A 87 -17.07 2.32 -0.81
N LEU A 88 -16.31 3.41 -0.97
CA LEU A 88 -16.86 4.75 -1.17
C LEU A 88 -17.56 4.93 -2.52
N LEU A 89 -17.14 4.16 -3.54
CA LEU A 89 -17.66 4.28 -4.90
C LEU A 89 -18.87 3.38 -5.18
N VAL A 90 -19.28 2.59 -4.24
CA VAL A 90 -20.43 1.68 -4.39
C VAL A 90 -21.76 2.39 -4.18
#